data_c10808f54396a93ce1fa9649731fd299
#
_entry.id   c10808f54396a93ce1fa9649731fd299
#
_cell.length_a   1.000
_cell.length_b   1.000
_cell.length_c   1.000
_cell.angle_alpha   90.00
_cell.angle_beta   90.00
_cell.angle_gamma   90.00
#
_symmetry.space_group_name_H-M   'P 1'
#
loop_
_entity.id
_entity.type
_entity.pdbx_description
1 polymer ?
#
loop_
_entity_poly.entity_id
_entity_poly.type
_entity_poly.pdbx_seq_one_letter_code
_entity_poly.pdbx_strand_id
1 'polypeptide(L)'
;MAGCVYLVSINTSSDALNIKSEKKDINDIIFLFSGTLSPVTGYDMALKVFSKIPNAQLYISGNGEFPTEYKKYTNLHFFGNMKYEDYLCLLDSATICLNLRNPNLPENNNNFPSKVLDYFSKGKIVLSTISYPEIKGANYILSEYNEAAITKSIQDIINMDINELLKYSDNISFLRMNFTVQAWKETIHAVDSLNI
;
A
#
# COMPACT_ATOMS: atom_id res chain seq x y z
N MET A 1 22.44 -13.36 -9.72
CA MET A 1 21.02 -13.02 -9.42
C MET A 1 20.67 -11.84 -10.29
N ALA A 2 19.76 -12.00 -11.26
CA ALA A 2 19.37 -10.93 -12.16
C ALA A 2 18.41 -9.99 -11.40
N GLY A 3 18.89 -8.81 -11.00
CA GLY A 3 18.06 -7.77 -10.39
C GLY A 3 17.08 -7.22 -11.43
N CYS A 4 15.80 -7.40 -11.18
CA CYS A 4 14.76 -6.79 -11.99
C CYS A 4 14.78 -5.27 -11.71
N VAL A 5 15.11 -4.46 -12.72
CA VAL A 5 15.13 -2.99 -12.59
C VAL A 5 13.68 -2.51 -12.69
N TYR A 6 13.09 -2.13 -11.56
CA TYR A 6 11.80 -1.45 -11.55
C TYR A 6 12.02 0.05 -11.65
N LEU A 7 11.64 0.62 -12.79
CA LEU A 7 11.61 2.06 -13.00
C LEU A 7 10.24 2.58 -12.55
N VAL A 8 10.24 3.39 -11.49
CA VAL A 8 9.04 4.13 -11.09
C VAL A 8 8.96 5.39 -11.95
N SER A 9 7.94 5.49 -12.81
CA SER A 9 7.65 6.74 -13.51
C SER A 9 6.95 7.70 -12.53
N ILE A 10 7.70 8.66 -12.01
CA ILE A 10 7.15 9.72 -11.18
C ILE A 10 6.58 10.79 -12.11
N ASN A 11 5.26 10.87 -12.22
CA ASN A 11 4.61 11.99 -12.87
C ASN A 11 4.84 13.25 -12.04
N THR A 12 5.52 14.23 -12.61
CA THR A 12 5.87 15.51 -11.98
C THR A 12 4.74 16.55 -12.05
N SER A 13 3.49 16.15 -12.25
CA SER A 13 2.38 17.10 -12.14
C SER A 13 2.24 17.54 -10.68
N SER A 14 2.41 18.83 -10.46
CA SER A 14 2.36 19.54 -9.18
C SER A 14 0.97 19.58 -8.52
N ASP A 15 0.05 18.73 -8.93
CA ASP A 15 -1.31 18.63 -8.42
C ASP A 15 -1.45 17.59 -7.29
N ALA A 16 -0.33 17.29 -6.63
CA ALA A 16 -0.34 16.47 -5.44
C ALA A 16 -1.15 17.16 -4.34
N LEU A 17 -2.33 16.58 -4.06
CA LEU A 17 -3.07 16.77 -2.83
C LEU A 17 -3.64 18.19 -2.59
N ASN A 18 -4.61 18.61 -3.39
CA ASN A 18 -5.63 19.54 -2.92
C ASN A 18 -6.61 18.81 -1.96
N ILE A 19 -6.08 18.22 -0.89
CA ILE A 19 -6.90 17.83 0.26
C ILE A 19 -7.14 19.12 1.01
N LYS A 20 -8.27 19.81 0.68
CA LYS A 20 -8.79 20.89 1.50
C LYS A 20 -8.89 20.39 2.94
N SER A 21 -8.46 21.19 3.89
CA SER A 21 -8.52 20.99 5.33
C SER A 21 -9.95 21.08 5.88
N GLU A 22 -10.91 20.47 5.21
CA GLU A 22 -12.25 20.23 5.75
C GLU A 22 -12.14 19.04 6.72
N LYS A 23 -12.80 19.13 7.85
CA LYS A 23 -12.88 18.04 8.84
C LYS A 23 -13.21 16.75 8.10
N LYS A 24 -12.24 15.83 8.06
CA LYS A 24 -12.41 14.54 7.40
C LYS A 24 -13.46 13.77 8.18
N ASP A 25 -14.58 13.48 7.54
CA ASP A 25 -15.58 12.58 8.12
C ASP A 25 -14.93 11.17 8.19
N ILE A 26 -15.21 10.41 9.25
CA ILE A 26 -14.70 9.04 9.42
C ILE A 26 -15.07 8.18 8.20
N ASN A 27 -16.17 8.52 7.52
CA ASN A 27 -16.65 7.86 6.30
C ASN A 27 -15.75 8.10 5.06
N ASP A 28 -14.78 9.03 5.14
CA ASP A 28 -13.92 9.39 4.00
C ASP A 28 -12.64 8.56 3.90
N ILE A 29 -12.32 7.73 4.91
CA ILE A 29 -11.14 6.87 4.86
C ILE A 29 -11.49 5.56 4.17
N ILE A 30 -11.02 5.42 2.94
CA ILE A 30 -11.17 4.21 2.14
C ILE A 30 -9.86 3.43 2.17
N PHE A 31 -9.95 2.16 2.58
CA PHE A 31 -8.86 1.20 2.51
C PHE A 31 -8.96 0.41 1.22
N LEU A 32 -7.84 0.21 0.52
CA LEU A 32 -7.78 -0.57 -0.71
C LEU A 32 -6.90 -1.80 -0.54
N PHE A 33 -7.46 -2.97 -0.80
CA PHE A 33 -6.72 -4.20 -1.04
C PHE A 33 -6.75 -4.52 -2.53
N SER A 34 -5.58 -4.62 -3.18
CA SER A 34 -5.55 -4.91 -4.61
C SER A 34 -4.50 -5.97 -4.97
N GLY A 35 -4.76 -6.72 -6.07
CA GLY A 35 -3.87 -7.72 -6.65
C GLY A 35 -4.40 -9.13 -6.57
N THR A 36 -3.53 -10.14 -6.40
CA THR A 36 -3.98 -11.52 -6.25
C THR A 36 -4.71 -11.70 -4.92
N LEU A 37 -5.94 -12.23 -4.97
CA LEU A 37 -6.78 -12.44 -3.81
C LEU A 37 -6.54 -13.86 -3.27
N SER A 38 -5.55 -14.01 -2.41
CA SER A 38 -5.12 -15.30 -1.87
C SER A 38 -4.62 -15.17 -0.42
N PRO A 39 -4.54 -16.28 0.33
CA PRO A 39 -3.98 -16.29 1.69
C PRO A 39 -2.54 -15.77 1.75
N VAL A 40 -1.71 -16.05 0.73
CA VAL A 40 -0.31 -15.61 0.68
C VAL A 40 -0.19 -14.08 0.66
N THR A 41 -1.15 -13.41 0.03
CA THR A 41 -1.19 -11.94 -0.04
C THR A 41 -1.86 -11.27 1.16
N GLY A 42 -2.41 -12.06 2.08
CA GLY A 42 -3.13 -11.59 3.27
C GLY A 42 -4.57 -11.18 3.01
N TYR A 43 -5.16 -11.63 1.90
CA TYR A 43 -6.55 -11.32 1.55
C TYR A 43 -7.53 -11.82 2.62
N ASP A 44 -7.38 -13.06 3.07
CA ASP A 44 -8.23 -13.65 4.11
C ASP A 44 -8.17 -12.85 5.42
N MET A 45 -6.96 -12.38 5.78
CA MET A 45 -6.76 -11.53 6.95
C MET A 45 -7.48 -10.18 6.78
N ALA A 46 -7.42 -9.58 5.59
CA ALA A 46 -8.14 -8.34 5.31
C ALA A 46 -9.65 -8.53 5.50
N LEU A 47 -10.23 -9.55 4.87
CA LEU A 47 -11.67 -9.83 5.01
C LEU A 47 -12.07 -10.08 6.47
N LYS A 48 -11.29 -10.89 7.18
CA LYS A 48 -11.55 -11.25 8.58
C LYS A 48 -11.51 -10.02 9.51
N VAL A 49 -10.55 -9.13 9.32
CA VAL A 49 -10.42 -7.93 10.15
C VAL A 49 -11.52 -6.93 9.83
N PHE A 50 -11.70 -6.58 8.54
CA PHE A 50 -12.67 -5.56 8.15
C PHE A 50 -14.12 -5.99 8.39
N SER A 51 -14.44 -7.29 8.38
CA SER A 51 -15.77 -7.78 8.76
C SER A 51 -16.15 -7.46 10.22
N LYS A 52 -15.17 -7.13 11.07
CA LYS A 52 -15.35 -6.77 12.49
C LYS A 52 -15.30 -5.26 12.75
N ILE A 53 -15.03 -4.45 11.72
CA ILE A 53 -14.90 -2.99 11.82
C ILE A 53 -15.88 -2.35 10.82
N PRO A 54 -17.18 -2.31 11.10
CA PRO A 54 -18.20 -1.89 10.13
C PRO A 54 -18.10 -0.43 9.68
N ASN A 55 -17.39 0.41 10.43
CA ASN A 55 -17.11 1.81 10.09
C ASN A 55 -15.84 2.00 9.24
N ALA A 56 -15.10 0.94 8.90
CA ALA A 56 -13.96 0.98 8.00
C ALA A 56 -14.38 0.45 6.62
N GLN A 57 -14.29 1.28 5.58
CA GLN A 57 -14.62 0.88 4.21
C GLN A 57 -13.44 0.18 3.55
N LEU A 58 -13.62 -1.07 3.11
CA LEU A 58 -12.62 -1.83 2.37
C LEU A 58 -13.04 -2.02 0.91
N TYR A 59 -12.25 -1.46 0.00
CA TYR A 59 -12.36 -1.69 -1.43
C TYR A 59 -11.40 -2.81 -1.83
N ILE A 60 -11.89 -3.74 -2.64
CA ILE A 60 -11.17 -4.96 -3.02
C ILE A 60 -11.17 -5.09 -4.53
N SER A 61 -9.99 -5.08 -5.13
CA SER A 61 -9.81 -5.29 -6.58
C SER A 61 -8.71 -6.30 -6.86
N GLY A 62 -8.94 -7.19 -7.82
CA GLY A 62 -7.92 -8.13 -8.24
C GLY A 62 -8.45 -9.47 -8.72
N ASN A 63 -7.50 -10.37 -8.97
CA ASN A 63 -7.79 -11.71 -9.47
C ASN A 63 -8.01 -12.68 -8.30
N GLY A 64 -9.20 -13.23 -8.22
CA GLY A 64 -9.65 -14.17 -7.20
C GLY A 64 -11.16 -14.04 -6.95
N GLU A 65 -11.67 -14.80 -6.01
CA GLU A 65 -13.08 -14.85 -5.69
C GLU A 65 -13.39 -14.06 -4.40
N PHE A 66 -14.61 -13.53 -4.33
CA PHE A 66 -15.15 -12.95 -3.10
C PHE A 66 -15.98 -14.00 -2.37
N PRO A 67 -15.55 -14.49 -1.20
CA PRO A 67 -16.24 -15.56 -0.50
C PRO A 67 -17.66 -15.17 -0.10
N THR A 68 -18.60 -16.09 -0.28
CA THR A 68 -20.04 -15.82 -0.11
C THR A 68 -20.40 -15.39 1.31
N GLU A 69 -19.68 -15.89 2.33
CA GLU A 69 -19.90 -15.55 3.74
C GLU A 69 -19.61 -14.08 4.05
N TYR A 70 -18.81 -13.40 3.22
CA TYR A 70 -18.49 -11.98 3.40
C TYR A 70 -19.45 -11.03 2.67
N LYS A 71 -20.34 -11.51 1.81
CA LYS A 71 -21.30 -10.69 1.06
C LYS A 71 -22.31 -9.95 1.93
N LYS A 72 -22.48 -10.38 3.17
CA LYS A 72 -23.39 -9.74 4.15
C LYS A 72 -22.82 -8.45 4.77
N TYR A 73 -21.52 -8.19 4.63
CA TYR A 73 -20.87 -7.03 5.23
C TYR A 73 -20.90 -5.85 4.25
N THR A 74 -21.61 -4.81 4.61
CA THR A 74 -21.86 -3.64 3.74
C THR A 74 -20.64 -2.72 3.54
N ASN A 75 -19.63 -2.87 4.39
CA ASN A 75 -18.38 -2.13 4.31
C ASN A 75 -17.29 -2.84 3.48
N LEU A 76 -17.59 -4.01 2.90
CA LEU A 76 -16.69 -4.74 2.02
C LEU A 76 -17.18 -4.61 0.57
N HIS A 77 -16.43 -3.91 -0.27
CA HIS A 77 -16.82 -3.61 -1.65
C HIS A 77 -15.90 -4.35 -2.62
N PHE A 78 -16.43 -5.34 -3.31
CA PHE A 78 -15.69 -6.17 -4.24
C PHE A 78 -15.91 -5.73 -5.69
N PHE A 79 -14.81 -5.35 -6.36
CA PHE A 79 -14.81 -4.88 -7.75
C PHE A 79 -14.25 -5.94 -8.72
N GLY A 80 -13.63 -7.00 -8.20
CA GLY A 80 -13.03 -8.06 -9.03
C GLY A 80 -11.84 -7.58 -9.85
N ASN A 81 -11.60 -8.27 -10.98
CA ASN A 81 -10.55 -7.89 -11.91
C ASN A 81 -11.04 -6.74 -12.80
N MET A 82 -10.30 -5.63 -12.80
CA MET A 82 -10.65 -4.38 -13.48
C MET A 82 -9.69 -4.08 -14.64
N LYS A 83 -10.13 -3.26 -15.59
CA LYS A 83 -9.21 -2.60 -16.52
C LYS A 83 -8.31 -1.64 -15.78
N TYR A 84 -7.13 -1.37 -16.32
CA TYR A 84 -6.13 -0.55 -15.65
C TYR A 84 -6.61 0.87 -15.36
N GLU A 85 -7.35 1.48 -16.30
CA GLU A 85 -7.91 2.83 -16.14
C GLU A 85 -8.92 2.88 -14.98
N ASP A 86 -9.81 1.89 -14.88
CA ASP A 86 -10.80 1.79 -13.81
C ASP A 86 -10.10 1.54 -12.46
N TYR A 87 -9.05 0.73 -12.45
CA TYR A 87 -8.21 0.50 -11.27
C TYR A 87 -7.53 1.79 -10.79
N LEU A 88 -7.04 2.62 -11.70
CA LEU A 88 -6.45 3.92 -11.32
C LEU A 88 -7.49 4.83 -10.64
N CYS A 89 -8.71 4.89 -11.15
CA CYS A 89 -9.80 5.63 -10.49
C CYS A 89 -10.10 5.08 -9.08
N LEU A 90 -10.12 3.74 -8.95
CA LEU A 90 -10.31 3.09 -7.64
C LEU A 90 -9.16 3.41 -6.68
N LEU A 91 -7.92 3.33 -7.16
CA LEU A 91 -6.74 3.69 -6.41
C LEU A 91 -6.77 5.15 -5.97
N ASP A 92 -7.18 6.06 -6.85
CA ASP A 92 -7.28 7.50 -6.54
C ASP A 92 -8.31 7.77 -5.43
N SER A 93 -9.41 7.01 -5.39
CA SER A 93 -10.40 7.13 -4.32
C SER A 93 -9.92 6.61 -2.96
N ALA A 94 -8.93 5.72 -2.93
CA ALA A 94 -8.41 5.14 -1.71
C ALA A 94 -7.50 6.11 -0.95
N THR A 95 -7.61 6.12 0.38
CA THR A 95 -6.70 6.85 1.27
C THR A 95 -5.54 5.95 1.71
N ILE A 96 -5.85 4.71 2.07
CA ILE A 96 -4.89 3.73 2.62
C ILE A 96 -4.82 2.53 1.69
N CYS A 97 -3.63 2.15 1.27
CA CYS A 97 -3.38 0.92 0.52
C CYS A 97 -2.82 -0.17 1.43
N LEU A 98 -3.36 -1.38 1.31
CA LEU A 98 -3.02 -2.49 2.18
C LEU A 98 -1.96 -3.40 1.56
N ASN A 99 -0.96 -3.79 2.37
CA ASN A 99 0.02 -4.81 2.09
C ASN A 99 0.11 -5.80 3.28
N LEU A 100 -0.92 -6.63 3.43
CA LEU A 100 -1.10 -7.50 4.60
C LEU A 100 -0.51 -8.91 4.40
N ARG A 101 0.68 -9.00 3.82
CA ARG A 101 1.36 -10.29 3.62
C ARG A 101 1.81 -10.90 4.93
N ASN A 102 1.71 -12.23 5.05
CA ASN A 102 2.23 -12.96 6.20
C ASN A 102 3.76 -13.06 6.13
N PRO A 103 4.51 -12.42 7.04
CA PRO A 103 5.98 -12.45 7.01
C PRO A 103 6.58 -13.83 7.30
N ASN A 104 5.80 -14.75 7.87
CA ASN A 104 6.26 -16.11 8.19
C ASN A 104 6.15 -17.08 7.01
N LEU A 105 5.55 -16.67 5.90
CA LEU A 105 5.46 -17.52 4.69
C LEU A 105 6.73 -17.37 3.86
N PRO A 106 7.38 -18.48 3.44
CA PRO A 106 8.59 -18.46 2.63
C PRO A 106 8.44 -17.65 1.33
N GLU A 107 7.25 -17.68 0.72
CA GLU A 107 6.91 -16.95 -0.50
C GLU A 107 7.02 -15.42 -0.33
N ASN A 108 6.97 -14.94 0.89
CA ASN A 108 7.05 -13.51 1.20
C ASN A 108 8.45 -13.04 1.62
N ASN A 109 9.40 -13.96 1.87
CA ASN A 109 10.74 -13.63 2.41
C ASN A 109 11.65 -12.86 1.43
N ASN A 110 11.47 -13.07 0.11
CA ASN A 110 12.29 -12.44 -0.94
C ASN A 110 11.44 -11.64 -1.93
N ASN A 111 10.34 -11.08 -1.46
CA ASN A 111 9.40 -10.39 -2.31
C ASN A 111 9.74 -8.90 -2.36
N PHE A 112 10.15 -8.41 -3.53
CA PHE A 112 10.41 -6.99 -3.72
C PHE A 112 9.10 -6.17 -3.61
N PRO A 113 9.10 -5.03 -2.90
CA PRO A 113 7.88 -4.28 -2.60
C PRO A 113 7.37 -3.41 -3.77
N SER A 114 7.37 -3.92 -5.02
CA SER A 114 7.01 -3.16 -6.21
C SER A 114 5.66 -2.46 -6.10
N LYS A 115 4.66 -3.14 -5.55
CA LYS A 115 3.33 -2.57 -5.33
C LYS A 115 3.33 -1.44 -4.29
N VAL A 116 4.13 -1.59 -3.23
CA VAL A 116 4.27 -0.54 -2.21
C VAL A 116 4.92 0.70 -2.82
N LEU A 117 5.94 0.52 -3.69
CA LEU A 117 6.56 1.63 -4.41
C LEU A 117 5.58 2.31 -5.38
N ASP A 118 4.70 1.54 -6.04
CA ASP A 118 3.65 2.10 -6.87
C ASP A 118 2.67 2.96 -6.05
N TYR A 119 2.24 2.47 -4.89
CA TYR A 119 1.41 3.24 -3.96
C TYR A 119 2.09 4.54 -3.50
N PHE A 120 3.36 4.48 -3.12
CA PHE A 120 4.14 5.66 -2.75
C PHE A 120 4.23 6.67 -3.89
N SER A 121 4.40 6.20 -5.15
CA SER A 121 4.47 7.08 -6.33
C SER A 121 3.16 7.83 -6.60
N LYS A 122 2.05 7.33 -6.08
CA LYS A 122 0.71 7.92 -6.15
C LYS A 122 0.33 8.71 -4.88
N GLY A 123 1.28 8.91 -3.96
CA GLY A 123 1.04 9.61 -2.70
C GLY A 123 0.08 8.88 -1.76
N LYS A 124 -0.05 7.55 -1.90
CA LYS A 124 -0.91 6.77 -1.02
C LYS A 124 -0.22 6.39 0.27
N ILE A 125 -0.98 6.36 1.35
CA ILE A 125 -0.54 5.84 2.63
C ILE A 125 -0.60 4.33 2.59
N VAL A 126 0.43 3.66 3.10
CA VAL A 126 0.48 2.19 3.11
C VAL A 126 0.43 1.67 4.54
N LEU A 127 -0.49 0.73 4.79
CA LEU A 127 -0.45 -0.15 5.96
C LEU A 127 0.15 -1.49 5.54
N SER A 128 1.32 -1.82 6.08
CA SER A 128 2.05 -3.05 5.76
C SER A 128 2.25 -3.91 7.00
N THR A 129 2.27 -5.23 6.79
CA THR A 129 2.67 -6.22 7.82
C THR A 129 4.06 -6.78 7.58
N ILE A 130 4.75 -6.32 6.54
CA ILE A 130 6.14 -6.66 6.24
C ILE A 130 6.97 -5.38 6.21
N SER A 131 8.13 -5.42 6.87
CA SER A 131 9.18 -4.42 6.73
C SER A 131 10.15 -4.89 5.65
N TYR A 132 10.35 -4.07 4.63
CA TYR A 132 11.25 -4.37 3.52
C TYR A 132 12.55 -3.58 3.65
N PRO A 133 13.73 -4.24 3.58
CA PRO A 133 15.01 -3.55 3.60
C PRO A 133 15.17 -2.49 2.50
N GLU A 134 14.58 -2.75 1.32
CA GLU A 134 14.65 -1.88 0.14
C GLU A 134 13.95 -0.54 0.34
N ILE A 135 12.96 -0.46 1.23
CA ILE A 135 12.24 0.77 1.55
C ILE A 135 12.51 1.28 2.97
N LYS A 136 13.67 0.90 3.53
CA LYS A 136 14.11 1.46 4.82
C LYS A 136 14.26 2.97 4.72
N GLY A 137 13.54 3.68 5.57
CA GLY A 137 13.50 5.16 5.58
C GLY A 137 12.31 5.76 4.83
N ALA A 138 11.48 4.95 4.18
CA ALA A 138 10.20 5.41 3.67
C ALA A 138 9.17 5.55 4.81
N ASN A 139 8.17 6.42 4.59
CA ASN A 139 7.08 6.67 5.53
C ASN A 139 5.91 5.71 5.24
N TYR A 140 5.66 4.75 6.11
CA TYR A 140 4.49 3.88 6.04
C TYR A 140 4.14 3.33 7.42
N ILE A 141 2.91 2.86 7.58
CA ILE A 141 2.43 2.31 8.84
C ILE A 141 2.75 0.81 8.85
N LEU A 142 3.49 0.37 9.88
CA LEU A 142 3.83 -1.03 10.06
C LEU A 142 2.99 -1.63 11.18
N SER A 143 2.41 -2.79 10.92
CA SER A 143 1.65 -3.59 11.89
C SER A 143 2.23 -4.99 12.01
N GLU A 144 2.09 -5.63 13.16
CA GLU A 144 2.33 -7.06 13.26
C GLU A 144 1.27 -7.84 12.47
N TYR A 145 1.67 -9.00 11.92
CA TYR A 145 0.76 -9.88 11.20
C TYR A 145 -0.07 -10.73 12.18
N ASN A 146 -1.01 -10.11 12.83
CA ASN A 146 -2.06 -10.79 13.59
C ASN A 146 -3.33 -9.94 13.59
N GLU A 147 -4.46 -10.57 13.80
CA GLU A 147 -5.78 -9.94 13.73
C GLU A 147 -5.90 -8.74 14.69
N ALA A 148 -5.46 -8.89 15.94
CA ALA A 148 -5.60 -7.84 16.95
C ALA A 148 -4.75 -6.60 16.63
N ALA A 149 -3.51 -6.79 16.18
CA ALA A 149 -2.61 -5.71 15.80
C ALA A 149 -3.11 -4.96 14.56
N ILE A 150 -3.56 -5.69 13.53
CA ILE A 150 -4.09 -5.06 12.31
C ILE A 150 -5.39 -4.31 12.63
N THR A 151 -6.29 -4.89 13.43
CA THR A 151 -7.52 -4.22 13.90
C THR A 151 -7.19 -2.91 14.62
N LYS A 152 -6.22 -2.97 15.54
CA LYS A 152 -5.76 -1.78 16.27
C LYS A 152 -5.19 -0.74 15.31
N SER A 153 -4.33 -1.12 14.37
CA SER A 153 -3.75 -0.20 13.39
C SER A 153 -4.81 0.50 12.53
N ILE A 154 -5.86 -0.24 12.10
CA ILE A 154 -6.98 0.34 11.35
C ILE A 154 -7.75 1.35 12.21
N GLN A 155 -8.03 1.02 13.47
CA GLN A 155 -8.71 1.92 14.40
C GLN A 155 -7.87 3.17 14.71
N ASP A 156 -6.57 3.00 14.92
CA ASP A 156 -5.63 4.12 15.12
C ASP A 156 -5.62 5.05 13.89
N ILE A 157 -5.60 4.50 12.67
CA ILE A 157 -5.67 5.27 11.41
C ILE A 157 -6.98 6.07 11.32
N ILE A 158 -8.12 5.44 11.61
CA ILE A 158 -9.43 6.10 11.55
C ILE A 158 -9.52 7.27 12.53
N ASN A 159 -8.89 7.15 13.71
CA ASN A 159 -8.90 8.15 14.76
C ASN A 159 -7.74 9.16 14.69
N MET A 160 -6.79 8.96 13.78
CA MET A 160 -5.61 9.81 13.64
C MET A 160 -5.96 11.20 13.09
N ASP A 161 -5.30 12.24 13.59
CA ASP A 161 -5.37 13.58 13.00
C ASP A 161 -4.89 13.56 11.55
N ILE A 162 -5.58 14.29 10.69
CA ILE A 162 -5.31 14.28 9.26
C ILE A 162 -3.88 14.74 8.91
N ASN A 163 -3.32 15.72 9.63
CA ASN A 163 -1.96 16.20 9.38
C ASN A 163 -0.91 15.17 9.83
N GLU A 164 -1.23 14.38 10.85
CA GLU A 164 -0.39 13.26 11.26
C GLU A 164 -0.46 12.12 10.24
N LEU A 165 -1.65 11.78 9.78
CA LEU A 165 -1.85 10.75 8.77
C LEU A 165 -1.14 11.08 7.45
N LEU A 166 -1.18 12.32 7.00
CA LEU A 166 -0.54 12.78 5.77
C LEU A 166 1.00 12.64 5.78
N LYS A 167 1.65 12.60 6.92
CA LYS A 167 3.10 12.35 7.01
C LYS A 167 3.49 10.99 6.40
N TYR A 168 2.58 10.01 6.45
CA TYR A 168 2.81 8.68 5.87
C TYR A 168 2.65 8.63 4.34
N SER A 169 2.15 9.69 3.70
CA SER A 169 2.06 9.79 2.24
C SER A 169 3.29 10.46 1.60
N ASP A 170 4.13 11.13 2.40
CA ASP A 170 5.29 11.88 1.89
C ASP A 170 6.49 10.95 1.63
N ASN A 171 6.47 10.31 0.45
CA ASN A 171 7.52 9.40 0.01
C ASN A 171 8.19 9.80 -1.31
N ILE A 172 7.81 10.93 -1.92
CA ILE A 172 8.33 11.34 -3.24
C ILE A 172 9.84 11.58 -3.21
N SER A 173 10.33 12.27 -2.18
CA SER A 173 11.77 12.52 -2.03
C SER A 173 12.55 11.21 -1.84
N PHE A 174 12.02 10.28 -1.05
CA PHE A 174 12.59 8.95 -0.87
C PHE A 174 12.66 8.17 -2.20
N LEU A 175 11.57 8.18 -3.00
CA LEU A 175 11.53 7.52 -4.30
C LEU A 175 12.54 8.13 -5.28
N ARG A 176 12.65 9.46 -5.32
CA ARG A 176 13.61 10.16 -6.18
C ARG A 176 15.04 9.80 -5.87
N MET A 177 15.39 9.69 -4.59
CA MET A 177 16.75 9.35 -4.16
C MET A 177 17.13 7.88 -4.40
N ASN A 178 16.17 6.95 -4.35
CA ASN A 178 16.49 5.53 -4.30
C ASN A 178 16.01 4.73 -5.52
N PHE A 179 14.97 5.20 -6.25
CA PHE A 179 14.28 4.40 -7.26
C PHE A 179 14.13 5.09 -8.63
N THR A 180 14.97 6.09 -8.91
CA THR A 180 15.04 6.72 -10.22
C THR A 180 16.17 6.14 -11.06
N VAL A 181 16.13 6.35 -12.37
CA VAL A 181 17.22 6.01 -13.29
C VAL A 181 18.54 6.65 -12.86
N GLN A 182 18.47 7.90 -12.37
CA GLN A 182 19.65 8.64 -11.92
C GLN A 182 20.28 7.97 -10.68
N ALA A 183 19.49 7.62 -9.67
CA ALA A 183 19.96 6.91 -8.47
C ALA A 183 20.61 5.57 -8.82
N TRP A 184 20.05 4.83 -9.77
CA TRP A 184 20.63 3.57 -10.26
C TRP A 184 21.98 3.78 -10.97
N LYS A 185 22.08 4.79 -11.85
CA LYS A 185 23.35 5.14 -12.52
C LYS A 185 24.43 5.47 -11.50
N GLU A 186 24.13 6.27 -10.49
CA GLU A 186 25.07 6.65 -9.44
C GLU A 186 25.53 5.43 -8.64
N THR A 187 24.62 4.52 -8.32
CA THR A 187 24.95 3.26 -7.62
C THR A 187 25.88 2.37 -8.47
N ILE A 188 25.60 2.20 -9.76
CA ILE A 188 26.42 1.41 -10.68
C ILE A 188 27.82 2.02 -10.78
N HIS A 189 27.94 3.32 -10.99
CA HIS A 189 29.24 4.01 -11.05
C HIS A 189 30.03 3.88 -9.75
N ALA A 190 29.36 3.92 -8.59
CA ALA A 190 30.02 3.72 -7.31
C ALA A 190 30.56 2.28 -7.16
N VAL A 191 29.82 1.27 -7.64
CA VAL A 191 30.26 -0.14 -7.62
C VAL A 191 31.46 -0.34 -8.57
N ASP A 192 31.38 0.20 -9.80
CA ASP A 192 32.47 0.10 -10.78
C ASP A 192 33.74 0.76 -10.27
N SER A 193 33.64 1.83 -9.49
CA SER A 193 34.81 2.51 -8.89
C SER A 193 35.46 1.75 -7.72
N LEU A 194 34.75 0.76 -7.13
CA LEU A 194 35.25 -0.08 -6.05
C LEU A 194 36.01 -1.33 -6.56
N ASN A 195 35.93 -1.65 -7.84
CA ASN A 195 36.52 -2.83 -8.47
C ASN A 195 37.85 -2.53 -9.21
N ILE A 196 38.53 -1.42 -8.88
CA ILE A 196 39.82 -1.06 -9.42
C ILE A 196 40.94 -1.28 -8.36
#